data_4057798127a7195c5bf4cda7aa4c13a0
#
_entry.id   4057798127a7195c5bf4cda7aa4c13a0
#
_cell.length_a   1.000
_cell.length_b   1.000
_cell.length_c   1.000
_cell.angle_alpha   90.00
_cell.angle_beta   90.00
_cell.angle_gamma   90.00
#
_symmetry.space_group_name_H-M   'P 1'
#
loop_
_entity.id
_entity.type
_entity.pdbx_description
1 polymer ?
#
loop_
_entity_poly.entity_id
_entity_poly.type
_entity_poly.pdbx_seq_one_letter_code
_entity_poly.pdbx_strand_id
1 'polypeptide(L)'
;MSRRVFTSAVLLLLVVMMCSGTGMGAAAEDASLERGSSTDKLFLWRDKSEEEKLESLHVPSLVEMDGDVFAVAEAQCKKGEDDVFTGIASQLITKVTSDKPEEFLKDAKTKTQVLEKGSSEGSNKKVDVSRPTTVVKGNEIYMLVGNYSGKAATGDAQKSGAVDCGLLLVKGNVSTGQSGSEKRIQWNENQRLVGSFSADEDKPLTQLIGGGGSGVKTTGGTLVFPVEAKKKGEKKEENSKTVSLILYSPDNKTWKLSKEIPADGCSDPSIAEWEKDKKLIMMTACDDGRRRVYESGDVGDSWTEALGTLSRVWGNKQGESVKHVGSGFITATIDGVDNGSVMLVTLPVYVKKTEDVDGDNPKSELHLWLTDNTHIVDIGSVSGEGEDDAASSLLYKRSTTGTDNEEENKEELIALYEKEADGETPSPGMVSVSLTAELEEVKKVLKTWKEVDERVSKLCLSSIAAEGASPENACSTAMPTAGLVGFLSSNFTETTWMDEYLGVNATLKKVTEGMEKAATAPTKTPDGVRFQGAWAEWPVGEQGENQLYHFANYNFTLVATVSIDGEPKENGPIPLMGVKMNEGTNTVLLGLSYNDNEKKWQLLCGGGTSKELSSPWKPG
;
A
#
# COMPACT_ATOMS: atom_id res chain seq x y z
N MET A 1 29.43 46.81 -3.82
CA MET A 1 28.67 46.91 -2.56
C MET A 1 27.13 46.83 -2.76
N SER A 2 26.60 46.02 -3.66
CA SER A 2 25.16 46.08 -3.93
C SER A 2 24.39 44.73 -3.92
N ARG A 3 25.03 43.63 -3.64
CA ARG A 3 24.32 42.30 -3.62
C ARG A 3 23.97 41.80 -2.22
N ARG A 4 24.49 42.35 -1.14
CA ARG A 4 24.19 41.93 0.24
C ARG A 4 23.00 42.65 0.88
N VAL A 5 22.57 43.77 0.32
CA VAL A 5 21.43 44.54 0.87
C VAL A 5 20.10 43.99 0.41
N PHE A 6 20.03 43.38 -0.80
CA PHE A 6 18.78 42.79 -1.30
C PHE A 6 18.38 41.51 -0.59
N THR A 7 19.31 40.66 -0.20
CA THR A 7 19.00 39.42 0.52
C THR A 7 18.52 39.68 1.94
N SER A 8 19.03 40.71 2.61
CA SER A 8 18.54 41.09 3.95
C SER A 8 17.14 41.71 3.94
N ALA A 9 16.80 42.47 2.90
CA ALA A 9 15.47 43.07 2.79
C ALA A 9 14.38 42.03 2.51
N VAL A 10 14.66 41.03 1.68
CA VAL A 10 13.71 39.93 1.39
C VAL A 10 13.54 39.04 2.61
N LEU A 11 14.60 38.76 3.36
CA LEU A 11 14.52 38.01 4.61
C LEU A 11 13.73 38.76 5.69
N LEU A 12 13.92 40.09 5.79
CA LEU A 12 13.18 40.92 6.72
C LEU A 12 11.69 41.02 6.32
N LEU A 13 11.38 41.06 5.03
CA LEU A 13 10.00 41.06 4.53
C LEU A 13 9.31 39.73 4.80
N LEU A 14 10.01 38.59 4.63
CA LEU A 14 9.51 37.27 4.98
C LEU A 14 9.29 37.13 6.49
N VAL A 15 10.19 37.63 7.33
CA VAL A 15 10.01 37.61 8.79
C VAL A 15 8.90 38.56 9.24
N VAL A 16 8.72 39.71 8.60
CA VAL A 16 7.62 40.63 8.89
C VAL A 16 6.28 40.05 8.38
N MET A 17 6.23 39.31 7.25
CA MET A 17 5.04 38.58 6.84
C MET A 17 4.70 37.43 7.78
N MET A 18 5.69 36.78 8.39
CA MET A 18 5.43 35.74 9.42
C MET A 18 4.98 36.33 10.76
N CYS A 19 5.35 37.58 11.09
CA CYS A 19 4.95 38.20 12.35
C CYS A 19 3.69 39.05 12.30
N SER A 20 3.16 39.38 11.11
CA SER A 20 1.93 40.19 10.99
C SER A 20 0.68 39.36 10.72
N GLY A 21 0.78 38.04 10.81
CA GLY A 21 -0.33 37.09 10.72
C GLY A 21 -1.07 36.84 12.05
N THR A 22 -1.27 37.86 12.89
CA THR A 22 -2.30 37.79 13.94
C THR A 22 -3.66 38.23 13.37
N GLY A 23 -4.11 37.54 12.34
CA GLY A 23 -5.51 37.42 12.07
C GLY A 23 -6.09 36.47 13.13
N MET A 24 -7.05 36.92 13.88
CA MET A 24 -7.96 36.06 14.62
C MET A 24 -8.65 35.12 13.58
N GLY A 25 -7.99 34.05 13.22
CA GLY A 25 -8.66 32.90 12.68
C GLY A 25 -9.46 32.32 13.82
N ALA A 26 -10.78 32.30 13.69
CA ALA A 26 -11.61 31.45 14.51
C ALA A 26 -10.93 30.08 14.47
N ALA A 27 -10.52 29.57 15.62
CA ALA A 27 -10.05 28.20 15.74
C ALA A 27 -11.18 27.33 15.19
N ALA A 28 -10.95 26.67 14.06
CA ALA A 28 -11.84 25.62 13.62
C ALA A 28 -11.88 24.64 14.79
N GLU A 29 -13.05 24.48 15.41
CA GLU A 29 -13.22 23.49 16.46
C GLU A 29 -12.83 22.14 15.88
N ASP A 30 -11.79 21.55 16.46
CA ASP A 30 -11.35 20.19 16.12
C ASP A 30 -12.59 19.30 16.13
N ALA A 31 -12.92 18.66 15.01
CA ALA A 31 -14.04 17.73 14.92
C ALA A 31 -13.75 16.55 15.85
N SER A 32 -14.15 16.64 17.09
CA SER A 32 -13.97 15.61 18.12
C SER A 32 -15.24 14.80 18.27
N LEU A 33 -15.07 13.48 18.31
CA LEU A 33 -16.13 12.56 18.67
C LEU A 33 -16.16 12.42 20.18
N GLU A 34 -17.21 12.91 20.80
CA GLU A 34 -17.40 12.75 22.24
C GLU A 34 -17.93 11.37 22.58
N ARG A 35 -17.54 10.88 23.75
CA ARG A 35 -18.11 9.69 24.36
C ARG A 35 -19.59 9.98 24.66
N GLY A 36 -20.49 9.29 23.96
CA GLY A 36 -21.92 9.37 24.25
C GLY A 36 -22.16 9.11 25.73
N SER A 37 -22.76 10.07 26.39
CA SER A 37 -23.11 10.00 27.81
C SER A 37 -24.12 8.87 28.03
N SER A 38 -23.82 8.03 28.97
CA SER A 38 -24.50 6.84 29.45
C SER A 38 -24.03 5.55 28.83
N THR A 39 -23.46 4.77 29.66
CA THR A 39 -23.35 3.32 29.57
C THR A 39 -24.51 2.72 28.77
N ASP A 40 -24.31 2.54 27.48
CA ASP A 40 -25.27 1.85 26.64
C ASP A 40 -25.30 0.36 27.04
N LYS A 41 -25.87 0.07 28.20
CA LYS A 41 -26.32 -1.27 28.58
C LYS A 41 -27.36 -1.84 27.60
N LEU A 42 -27.66 -1.09 26.55
CA LEU A 42 -28.59 -1.43 25.50
C LEU A 42 -28.03 -2.41 24.48
N PHE A 43 -26.70 -2.50 24.33
CA PHE A 43 -26.07 -3.39 23.34
C PHE A 43 -25.38 -4.55 24.04
N LEU A 44 -25.75 -5.77 23.67
CA LEU A 44 -25.24 -7.01 24.28
C LEU A 44 -24.73 -7.94 23.18
N TRP A 45 -23.55 -8.48 23.36
CA TRP A 45 -23.00 -9.53 22.51
C TRP A 45 -23.48 -10.89 23.01
N ARG A 46 -23.93 -11.73 22.11
CA ARG A 46 -24.22 -13.13 22.38
C ARG A 46 -23.60 -14.03 21.33
N ASP A 47 -23.34 -15.27 21.70
CA ASP A 47 -22.94 -16.29 20.74
C ASP A 47 -24.12 -16.59 19.77
N LYS A 48 -23.79 -16.89 18.52
CA LYS A 48 -24.73 -17.36 17.51
C LYS A 48 -25.44 -18.63 17.99
N SER A 49 -26.74 -18.70 17.82
CA SER A 49 -27.52 -19.90 18.15
C SER A 49 -27.35 -20.99 17.07
N GLU A 50 -27.72 -22.23 17.41
CA GLU A 50 -27.66 -23.37 16.48
C GLU A 50 -28.58 -23.21 15.26
N GLU A 51 -29.69 -22.47 15.42
CA GLU A 51 -30.65 -22.20 14.33
C GLU A 51 -30.13 -21.12 13.36
N GLU A 52 -29.12 -20.37 13.75
CA GLU A 52 -28.50 -19.30 12.97
C GLU A 52 -27.31 -19.88 12.20
N LYS A 53 -27.40 -19.93 10.87
CA LYS A 53 -26.34 -20.48 10.02
C LYS A 53 -25.39 -19.38 9.56
N LEU A 54 -24.11 -19.71 9.53
CA LEU A 54 -23.09 -18.89 8.89
C LEU A 54 -23.13 -19.16 7.37
N GLU A 55 -23.28 -18.10 6.58
CA GLU A 55 -23.39 -18.18 5.11
C GLU A 55 -22.07 -17.81 4.44
N SER A 56 -21.44 -16.69 4.87
CA SER A 56 -20.17 -16.22 4.30
C SER A 56 -19.35 -15.43 5.33
N LEU A 57 -18.06 -15.28 5.04
CA LEU A 57 -17.12 -14.47 5.79
C LEU A 57 -16.49 -13.42 4.88
N HIS A 58 -16.38 -12.18 5.38
CA HIS A 58 -15.84 -11.04 4.66
C HIS A 58 -14.94 -10.19 5.55
N VAL A 59 -14.17 -9.30 4.95
CA VAL A 59 -13.36 -8.28 5.61
C VAL A 59 -12.41 -8.88 6.66
N PRO A 60 -11.36 -9.56 6.21
CA PRO A 60 -10.41 -10.25 7.08
C PRO A 60 -9.61 -9.27 7.94
N SER A 61 -9.38 -9.64 9.19
CA SER A 61 -8.43 -8.99 10.09
C SER A 61 -7.68 -10.02 10.92
N LEU A 62 -6.37 -9.82 11.11
CA LEU A 62 -5.52 -10.62 11.96
C LEU A 62 -5.17 -9.85 13.23
N VAL A 63 -5.25 -10.52 14.35
CA VAL A 63 -4.99 -9.97 15.68
C VAL A 63 -4.02 -10.87 16.43
N GLU A 64 -2.92 -10.32 16.94
CA GLU A 64 -1.99 -11.04 17.82
C GLU A 64 -2.17 -10.54 19.25
N MET A 65 -2.36 -11.48 20.20
CA MET A 65 -2.48 -11.17 21.61
C MET A 65 -1.85 -12.27 22.46
N ASP A 66 -0.91 -11.89 23.33
CA ASP A 66 -0.19 -12.80 24.23
C ASP A 66 0.42 -14.01 23.52
N GLY A 67 0.91 -13.80 22.29
CA GLY A 67 1.51 -14.82 21.46
C GLY A 67 0.53 -15.69 20.67
N ASP A 68 -0.78 -15.54 20.87
CA ASP A 68 -1.82 -16.20 20.09
C ASP A 68 -2.29 -15.30 18.93
N VAL A 69 -2.57 -15.89 17.79
CA VAL A 69 -3.08 -15.20 16.61
C VAL A 69 -4.54 -15.58 16.38
N PHE A 70 -5.38 -14.58 16.18
CA PHE A 70 -6.80 -14.76 15.89
C PHE A 70 -7.14 -14.15 14.54
N ALA A 71 -7.93 -14.88 13.76
CA ALA A 71 -8.67 -14.32 12.65
C ALA A 71 -9.96 -13.68 13.15
N VAL A 72 -10.30 -12.51 12.62
CA VAL A 72 -11.57 -11.80 12.85
C VAL A 72 -12.15 -11.44 11.50
N ALA A 73 -13.45 -11.64 11.32
CA ALA A 73 -14.13 -11.35 10.07
C ALA A 73 -15.58 -10.92 10.30
N GLU A 74 -16.14 -10.18 9.36
CA GLU A 74 -17.58 -9.99 9.23
C GLU A 74 -18.23 -11.32 8.86
N ALA A 75 -19.28 -11.71 9.56
CA ALA A 75 -20.00 -12.94 9.34
C ALA A 75 -21.43 -12.67 8.86
N GLN A 76 -21.74 -13.05 7.64
CA GLN A 76 -23.12 -13.08 7.19
C GLN A 76 -23.81 -14.32 7.72
N CYS A 77 -24.92 -14.12 8.41
CA CYS A 77 -25.68 -15.16 9.07
C CYS A 77 -27.13 -15.14 8.62
N LYS A 78 -27.77 -16.32 8.65
CA LYS A 78 -29.16 -16.48 8.25
C LYS A 78 -29.93 -17.35 9.27
N LYS A 79 -31.15 -16.92 9.59
CA LYS A 79 -32.11 -17.72 10.37
C LYS A 79 -33.41 -17.89 9.57
N GLY A 80 -33.68 -19.12 9.12
CA GLY A 80 -34.81 -19.37 8.19
C GLY A 80 -34.55 -18.82 6.79
N GLU A 81 -35.59 -18.39 6.08
CA GLU A 81 -35.47 -17.91 4.69
C GLU A 81 -35.28 -16.40 4.59
N ASP A 82 -35.84 -15.63 5.52
CA ASP A 82 -35.94 -14.16 5.41
C ASP A 82 -35.12 -13.36 6.43
N ASP A 83 -34.59 -13.97 7.49
CA ASP A 83 -33.87 -13.27 8.56
C ASP A 83 -32.35 -13.35 8.33
N VAL A 84 -31.83 -12.45 7.46
CA VAL A 84 -30.40 -12.28 7.20
C VAL A 84 -29.87 -11.16 8.07
N PHE A 85 -28.70 -11.36 8.70
CA PHE A 85 -28.04 -10.39 9.58
C PHE A 85 -26.54 -10.61 9.60
N THR A 86 -25.80 -9.62 10.10
CA THR A 86 -24.35 -9.69 10.23
C THR A 86 -23.92 -9.77 11.69
N GLY A 87 -22.84 -10.50 11.92
CA GLY A 87 -22.15 -10.63 13.20
C GLY A 87 -20.64 -10.60 12.98
N ILE A 88 -19.91 -10.88 14.07
CA ILE A 88 -18.44 -10.96 14.03
C ILE A 88 -18.02 -12.41 14.31
N ALA A 89 -17.34 -13.00 13.35
CA ALA A 89 -16.68 -14.29 13.53
C ALA A 89 -15.25 -14.09 14.05
N SER A 90 -14.81 -15.00 14.91
CA SER A 90 -13.41 -15.06 15.32
C SER A 90 -12.98 -16.51 15.53
N GLN A 91 -11.70 -16.78 15.26
CA GLN A 91 -11.09 -18.09 15.44
C GLN A 91 -9.63 -17.97 15.82
N LEU A 92 -9.21 -18.78 16.79
CA LEU A 92 -7.78 -18.94 17.11
C LEU A 92 -7.09 -19.67 15.96
N ILE A 93 -6.08 -19.06 15.39
CA ILE A 93 -5.16 -19.72 14.46
C ILE A 93 -4.15 -20.49 15.28
N THR A 94 -4.44 -21.78 15.51
CA THR A 94 -3.48 -22.68 16.16
C THR A 94 -2.36 -22.94 15.17
N LYS A 95 -1.11 -22.70 15.59
CA LYS A 95 0.15 -22.86 14.84
C LYS A 95 -0.06 -23.38 13.42
N VAL A 96 -0.04 -22.48 12.45
CA VAL A 96 0.00 -22.87 11.05
C VAL A 96 1.34 -23.58 10.83
N THR A 97 1.34 -24.91 11.03
CA THR A 97 2.54 -25.74 10.87
C THR A 97 2.72 -26.23 9.44
N SER A 98 1.79 -25.89 8.57
CA SER A 98 1.83 -26.26 7.15
C SER A 98 1.67 -25.01 6.29
N ASP A 99 2.49 -24.91 5.24
CA ASP A 99 2.36 -23.95 4.16
C ASP A 99 1.12 -24.24 3.28
N LYS A 100 0.13 -24.96 3.82
CA LYS A 100 -1.12 -25.28 3.13
C LYS A 100 -2.22 -24.36 3.61
N PRO A 101 -2.99 -23.77 2.69
CA PRO A 101 -4.15 -22.97 3.01
C PRO A 101 -5.16 -23.73 3.89
N GLU A 102 -5.62 -23.10 4.97
CA GLU A 102 -6.61 -23.63 5.89
C GLU A 102 -7.90 -22.81 5.81
N GLU A 103 -9.02 -23.46 5.42
CA GLU A 103 -10.34 -22.82 5.31
C GLU A 103 -11.05 -22.76 6.67
N PHE A 104 -11.62 -21.61 7.01
CA PHE A 104 -12.32 -21.37 8.28
C PHE A 104 -13.81 -21.71 8.29
N LEU A 105 -14.49 -21.63 7.15
CA LEU A 105 -15.95 -21.78 7.10
C LEU A 105 -16.50 -23.13 7.55
N LYS A 106 -15.70 -24.18 7.44
CA LYS A 106 -16.14 -25.57 7.69
C LYS A 106 -15.82 -26.04 9.11
N ASP A 107 -15.17 -25.23 9.93
CA ASP A 107 -14.70 -25.66 11.24
C ASP A 107 -15.67 -25.24 12.35
N ALA A 108 -16.01 -26.20 13.24
CA ALA A 108 -16.78 -25.95 14.47
C ALA A 108 -16.06 -24.98 15.44
N LYS A 109 -14.77 -24.71 15.21
CA LYS A 109 -13.96 -23.78 16.02
C LYS A 109 -14.28 -22.30 15.74
N THR A 110 -14.87 -21.96 14.59
CA THR A 110 -15.29 -20.59 14.30
C THR A 110 -16.40 -20.17 15.26
N LYS A 111 -16.13 -19.11 16.03
CA LYS A 111 -17.11 -18.55 16.99
C LYS A 111 -17.64 -17.23 16.42
N THR A 112 -18.95 -17.19 16.23
CA THR A 112 -19.64 -15.99 15.76
C THR A 112 -20.44 -15.37 16.88
N GLN A 113 -20.27 -14.09 17.10
CA GLN A 113 -21.00 -13.30 18.06
C GLN A 113 -21.89 -12.28 17.35
N VAL A 114 -23.11 -12.15 17.83
CA VAL A 114 -24.14 -11.27 17.27
C VAL A 114 -24.43 -10.16 18.27
N LEU A 115 -24.54 -8.95 17.76
CA LEU A 115 -24.91 -7.79 18.59
C LEU A 115 -26.43 -7.65 18.64
N GLU A 116 -26.95 -7.48 19.84
CA GLU A 116 -28.38 -7.24 20.08
C GLU A 116 -28.60 -5.94 20.84
N LYS A 117 -29.64 -5.23 20.49
CA LYS A 117 -30.12 -4.05 21.22
C LYS A 117 -31.33 -4.45 22.07
N GLY A 118 -31.20 -4.27 23.38
CA GLY A 118 -32.30 -4.47 24.31
C GLY A 118 -33.44 -3.50 24.02
N SER A 119 -34.68 -3.97 24.10
CA SER A 119 -35.88 -3.14 24.04
C SER A 119 -36.62 -3.13 25.38
N SER A 120 -37.34 -2.04 25.64
CA SER A 120 -38.23 -1.93 26.84
C SER A 120 -39.43 -2.92 26.78
N GLU A 121 -39.67 -3.53 25.61
CA GLU A 121 -40.78 -4.46 25.36
C GLU A 121 -40.38 -5.94 25.46
N GLY A 122 -39.14 -6.23 25.88
CA GLY A 122 -38.70 -7.59 26.21
C GLY A 122 -38.21 -8.42 25.02
N SER A 123 -38.26 -7.93 23.78
CA SER A 123 -37.65 -8.58 22.63
C SER A 123 -36.39 -7.84 22.18
N ASN A 124 -35.24 -8.48 22.27
CA ASN A 124 -33.99 -7.92 21.74
C ASN A 124 -34.02 -7.89 20.21
N LYS A 125 -33.57 -6.77 19.64
CA LYS A 125 -33.45 -6.62 18.18
C LYS A 125 -31.98 -6.81 17.77
N LYS A 126 -31.73 -7.66 16.77
CA LYS A 126 -30.41 -7.80 16.16
C LYS A 126 -29.95 -6.48 15.55
N VAL A 127 -28.67 -6.21 15.66
CA VAL A 127 -28.00 -5.03 15.13
C VAL A 127 -26.94 -5.53 14.15
N ASP A 128 -27.08 -5.14 12.91
CA ASP A 128 -26.09 -5.46 11.89
C ASP A 128 -24.80 -4.71 12.17
N VAL A 129 -23.69 -5.43 12.14
CA VAL A 129 -22.35 -4.90 12.34
C VAL A 129 -21.48 -5.28 11.14
N SER A 130 -20.73 -4.32 10.63
CA SER A 130 -19.98 -4.53 9.40
C SER A 130 -18.61 -3.89 9.44
N ARG A 131 -17.75 -4.37 8.56
CA ARG A 131 -16.38 -3.88 8.32
C ARG A 131 -15.58 -3.79 9.62
N PRO A 132 -15.41 -4.90 10.36
CA PRO A 132 -14.61 -4.92 11.58
C PRO A 132 -13.19 -4.45 11.26
N THR A 133 -12.76 -3.43 12.00
CA THR A 133 -11.40 -2.91 11.91
C THR A 133 -10.76 -3.00 13.28
N THR A 134 -9.67 -3.74 13.44
CA THR A 134 -9.14 -4.09 14.76
C THR A 134 -7.80 -3.45 15.04
N VAL A 135 -7.55 -3.10 16.31
CA VAL A 135 -6.24 -2.66 16.83
C VAL A 135 -6.03 -3.26 18.21
N VAL A 136 -4.82 -3.76 18.48
CA VAL A 136 -4.43 -4.27 19.80
C VAL A 136 -3.66 -3.23 20.59
N LYS A 137 -4.01 -3.08 21.88
CA LYS A 137 -3.28 -2.25 22.82
C LYS A 137 -3.23 -2.89 24.21
N GLY A 138 -2.06 -3.35 24.61
CA GLY A 138 -1.93 -4.14 25.84
C GLY A 138 -2.73 -5.44 25.73
N ASN A 139 -3.56 -5.74 26.72
CA ASN A 139 -4.39 -6.94 26.78
C ASN A 139 -5.82 -6.69 26.25
N GLU A 140 -6.05 -5.61 25.53
CA GLU A 140 -7.36 -5.27 24.97
C GLU A 140 -7.30 -5.25 23.45
N ILE A 141 -8.34 -5.78 22.82
CA ILE A 141 -8.61 -5.65 21.40
C ILE A 141 -9.65 -4.55 21.23
N TYR A 142 -9.34 -3.53 20.47
CA TYR A 142 -10.28 -2.50 20.05
C TYR A 142 -10.77 -2.85 18.64
N MET A 143 -12.06 -2.87 18.46
CA MET A 143 -12.70 -3.10 17.17
C MET A 143 -13.67 -1.98 16.85
N LEU A 144 -13.48 -1.37 15.68
CA LEU A 144 -14.44 -0.41 15.14
C LEU A 144 -15.38 -1.16 14.19
N VAL A 145 -16.69 -1.01 14.38
CA VAL A 145 -17.71 -1.58 13.49
C VAL A 145 -18.75 -0.54 13.12
N GLY A 146 -19.27 -0.60 11.91
CA GLY A 146 -20.39 0.20 11.45
C GLY A 146 -21.72 -0.41 11.85
N ASN A 147 -22.73 0.44 12.05
CA ASN A 147 -24.12 0.06 12.25
C ASN A 147 -24.95 0.60 11.09
N TYR A 148 -25.36 -0.24 10.18
CA TYR A 148 -26.12 0.12 8.98
C TYR A 148 -27.61 0.42 9.21
N SER A 149 -28.08 0.49 10.43
CA SER A 149 -29.48 0.86 10.66
C SER A 149 -29.73 2.35 10.30
N GLY A 150 -29.80 2.60 9.00
CA GLY A 150 -29.90 3.90 8.34
C GLY A 150 -31.19 4.67 8.61
N LYS A 151 -31.60 4.80 9.87
CA LYS A 151 -32.58 5.81 10.28
C LYS A 151 -31.82 6.92 10.95
N ALA A 152 -31.83 8.10 10.30
CA ALA A 152 -31.43 9.35 10.91
C ALA A 152 -31.96 9.40 12.35
N ALA A 153 -31.09 9.76 13.29
CA ALA A 153 -31.47 9.89 14.69
C ALA A 153 -32.68 10.80 14.79
N THR A 154 -33.83 10.24 15.17
CA THR A 154 -35.04 10.99 15.47
C THR A 154 -35.09 11.16 16.97
N GLY A 155 -35.00 12.38 17.46
CA GLY A 155 -35.12 12.68 18.90
C GLY A 155 -34.22 13.86 19.33
N ASP A 156 -34.02 13.99 20.62
CA ASP A 156 -33.32 15.12 21.25
C ASP A 156 -31.85 15.33 20.83
N ALA A 157 -31.24 14.35 20.15
CA ALA A 157 -29.90 14.47 19.54
C ALA A 157 -29.87 15.54 18.44
N GLN A 158 -30.98 15.80 17.77
CA GLN A 158 -31.08 16.85 16.76
C GLN A 158 -30.98 18.26 17.33
N LYS A 159 -31.23 18.42 18.64
CA LYS A 159 -31.16 19.72 19.32
C LYS A 159 -29.76 20.11 19.78
N SER A 160 -28.85 19.15 19.88
CA SER A 160 -27.45 19.38 20.30
C SER A 160 -26.48 19.53 19.12
N GLY A 161 -26.94 19.38 17.85
CA GLY A 161 -26.08 19.39 16.68
C GLY A 161 -25.21 18.11 16.54
N ALA A 162 -25.27 17.19 17.48
CA ALA A 162 -24.53 15.94 17.42
C ALA A 162 -25.27 14.91 16.56
N VAL A 163 -24.58 14.38 15.56
CA VAL A 163 -25.09 13.33 14.66
C VAL A 163 -24.54 11.98 15.12
N ASP A 164 -25.42 10.97 15.19
CA ASP A 164 -24.99 9.59 15.38
C ASP A 164 -24.33 9.09 14.08
N CYS A 165 -23.05 8.80 14.15
CA CYS A 165 -22.26 8.36 12.99
C CYS A 165 -22.51 6.91 12.58
N GLY A 166 -23.25 6.16 13.37
CA GLY A 166 -23.42 4.74 13.13
C GLY A 166 -22.20 3.88 13.42
N LEU A 167 -21.16 4.43 14.06
CA LEU A 167 -19.97 3.69 14.47
C LEU A 167 -20.05 3.24 15.93
N LEU A 168 -19.66 1.99 16.14
CA LEU A 168 -19.43 1.43 17.47
C LEU A 168 -17.97 1.10 17.65
N LEU A 169 -17.39 1.59 18.73
CA LEU A 169 -16.10 1.11 19.22
C LEU A 169 -16.37 0.03 20.25
N VAL A 170 -15.87 -1.16 19.98
CA VAL A 170 -16.04 -2.35 20.80
C VAL A 170 -14.71 -2.72 21.41
N LYS A 171 -14.70 -3.08 22.69
CA LYS A 171 -13.54 -3.68 23.33
C LYS A 171 -13.76 -5.17 23.55
N GLY A 172 -12.71 -5.92 23.38
CA GLY A 172 -12.68 -7.35 23.63
C GLY A 172 -11.38 -7.76 24.32
N ASN A 173 -11.41 -8.95 24.88
CA ASN A 173 -10.24 -9.61 25.44
C ASN A 173 -10.28 -11.11 25.11
N VAL A 174 -9.13 -11.75 25.23
CA VAL A 174 -9.03 -13.21 25.08
C VAL A 174 -9.45 -13.87 26.38
N SER A 175 -10.36 -14.81 26.31
CA SER A 175 -10.82 -15.63 27.44
C SER A 175 -10.58 -17.12 27.15
N THR A 176 -10.25 -17.89 28.19
CA THR A 176 -10.17 -19.35 28.12
C THR A 176 -11.53 -19.94 28.51
N GLY A 177 -12.08 -20.81 27.70
CA GLY A 177 -13.36 -21.47 27.98
C GLY A 177 -13.33 -22.28 29.29
N GLN A 178 -14.51 -22.48 29.91
CA GLN A 178 -14.64 -23.17 31.20
C GLN A 178 -14.08 -24.60 31.23
N SER A 179 -13.89 -25.22 30.07
CA SER A 179 -13.27 -26.54 29.93
C SER A 179 -11.75 -26.52 29.75
N GLY A 180 -11.12 -25.35 29.80
CA GLY A 180 -9.66 -25.20 29.69
C GLY A 180 -9.04 -25.43 28.31
N SER A 181 -9.86 -25.64 27.27
CA SER A 181 -9.39 -26.16 25.99
C SER A 181 -9.37 -25.18 24.82
N GLU A 182 -10.06 -24.06 24.88
CA GLU A 182 -10.17 -23.16 23.72
C GLU A 182 -10.14 -21.68 24.11
N LYS A 183 -9.12 -20.97 23.65
CA LYS A 183 -9.05 -19.50 23.78
C LYS A 183 -9.96 -18.86 22.73
N ARG A 184 -10.70 -17.83 23.12
CA ARG A 184 -11.58 -17.07 22.22
C ARG A 184 -11.59 -15.60 22.54
N ILE A 185 -11.88 -14.78 21.55
CA ILE A 185 -12.16 -13.36 21.76
C ILE A 185 -13.57 -13.23 22.31
N GLN A 186 -13.71 -12.43 23.35
CA GLN A 186 -14.99 -12.05 23.93
C GLN A 186 -15.16 -10.55 23.85
N TRP A 187 -16.20 -10.10 23.17
CA TRP A 187 -16.55 -8.70 23.05
C TRP A 187 -17.39 -8.27 24.27
N ASN A 188 -16.95 -7.21 24.96
CA ASN A 188 -17.51 -6.86 26.27
C ASN A 188 -18.11 -5.46 26.32
N GLU A 189 -17.32 -4.44 25.97
CA GLU A 189 -17.72 -3.05 26.10
C GLU A 189 -18.06 -2.47 24.73
N ASN A 190 -19.18 -1.73 24.68
CA ASN A 190 -19.59 -1.05 23.46
C ASN A 190 -19.68 0.44 23.74
N GLN A 191 -19.11 1.25 22.89
CA GLN A 191 -19.16 2.70 22.94
C GLN A 191 -19.63 3.23 21.59
N ARG A 192 -20.78 3.93 21.57
CA ARG A 192 -21.20 4.67 20.39
C ARG A 192 -20.32 5.91 20.23
N LEU A 193 -19.87 6.13 19.02
CA LEU A 193 -19.16 7.34 18.66
C LEU A 193 -20.17 8.34 18.10
N VAL A 194 -20.35 9.45 18.81
CA VAL A 194 -21.32 10.51 18.49
C VAL A 194 -20.55 11.81 18.33
N GLY A 195 -20.81 12.54 17.26
CA GLY A 195 -20.14 13.82 17.04
C GLY A 195 -20.63 14.54 15.78
N SER A 196 -20.21 15.78 15.60
CA SER A 196 -20.42 16.48 14.34
C SER A 196 -19.29 16.13 13.37
N PHE A 197 -19.66 15.60 12.22
CA PHE A 197 -18.73 15.25 11.15
C PHE A 197 -18.65 16.41 10.17
N SER A 198 -17.82 17.36 10.47
CA SER A 198 -17.51 18.39 9.51
C SER A 198 -16.01 18.64 9.54
N ALA A 199 -15.31 18.08 8.58
CA ALA A 199 -14.00 18.60 8.22
C ALA A 199 -14.14 19.99 7.58
N ASP A 200 -15.35 20.30 7.08
CA ASP A 200 -15.71 21.56 6.45
C ASP A 200 -17.22 21.75 6.67
N GLU A 201 -17.66 22.86 7.31
CA GLU A 201 -19.07 23.15 7.58
C GLU A 201 -19.94 23.13 6.32
N ASP A 202 -19.34 23.40 5.17
CA ASP A 202 -20.03 23.42 3.87
C ASP A 202 -20.17 22.04 3.21
N LYS A 203 -19.43 21.01 3.67
CA LYS A 203 -19.41 19.66 3.03
C LYS A 203 -19.49 18.54 4.06
N PRO A 204 -20.64 18.32 4.69
CA PRO A 204 -20.78 17.31 5.72
C PRO A 204 -20.55 15.90 5.19
N LEU A 205 -19.72 15.14 5.89
CA LEU A 205 -19.54 13.71 5.67
C LEU A 205 -20.78 12.96 6.18
N THR A 206 -21.11 11.87 5.51
CA THR A 206 -22.21 10.99 5.86
C THR A 206 -21.79 9.54 5.78
N GLN A 207 -22.52 8.64 6.41
CA GLN A 207 -22.28 7.19 6.34
C GLN A 207 -20.83 6.80 6.68
N LEU A 208 -20.36 7.22 7.84
CA LEU A 208 -19.03 6.85 8.31
C LEU A 208 -19.01 5.37 8.69
N ILE A 209 -18.04 4.61 8.16
CA ILE A 209 -17.86 3.18 8.41
C ILE A 209 -16.38 2.84 8.60
N GLY A 210 -16.08 1.70 9.24
CA GLY A 210 -14.71 1.20 9.32
C GLY A 210 -14.12 0.89 7.95
N GLY A 211 -12.83 1.05 7.79
CA GLY A 211 -12.11 0.65 6.56
C GLY A 211 -12.03 -0.85 6.36
N GLY A 212 -12.26 -1.63 7.41
CA GLY A 212 -12.03 -3.07 7.45
C GLY A 212 -10.56 -3.39 7.74
N GLY A 213 -10.27 -4.65 8.02
CA GLY A 213 -8.91 -5.13 8.28
C GLY A 213 -8.31 -4.62 9.59
N SER A 214 -7.04 -4.27 9.56
CA SER A 214 -6.30 -3.85 10.76
C SER A 214 -6.01 -2.35 10.72
N GLY A 215 -6.24 -1.67 11.84
CA GLY A 215 -5.67 -0.37 12.11
C GLY A 215 -4.28 -0.50 12.73
N VAL A 216 -3.74 0.60 13.23
CA VAL A 216 -2.40 0.64 13.79
C VAL A 216 -2.37 1.33 15.15
N LYS A 217 -1.55 0.79 16.07
CA LYS A 217 -1.12 1.50 17.26
C LYS A 217 0.26 2.08 16.97
N THR A 218 0.34 3.40 16.89
CA THR A 218 1.61 4.07 16.60
C THR A 218 2.64 3.88 17.71
N THR A 219 3.92 4.07 17.39
CA THR A 219 5.01 4.08 18.39
C THR A 219 4.77 5.11 19.49
N GLY A 220 4.06 6.20 19.18
CA GLY A 220 3.59 7.21 20.16
C GLY A 220 2.41 6.77 21.01
N GLY A 221 1.84 5.58 20.79
CA GLY A 221 0.73 5.03 21.55
C GLY A 221 -0.67 5.47 21.10
N THR A 222 -0.76 6.24 20.02
CA THR A 222 -2.02 6.65 19.40
C THR A 222 -2.67 5.45 18.70
N LEU A 223 -3.96 5.24 18.92
CA LEU A 223 -4.75 4.28 18.15
C LEU A 223 -5.27 4.95 16.89
N VAL A 224 -5.11 4.29 15.75
CA VAL A 224 -5.51 4.80 14.44
C VAL A 224 -6.30 3.72 13.70
N PHE A 225 -7.51 4.08 13.28
CA PHE A 225 -8.38 3.24 12.46
C PHE A 225 -8.56 3.86 11.08
N PRO A 226 -8.33 3.13 10.00
CA PRO A 226 -8.78 3.54 8.68
C PRO A 226 -10.31 3.52 8.64
N VAL A 227 -10.92 4.54 8.05
CA VAL A 227 -12.38 4.69 7.94
C VAL A 227 -12.77 5.26 6.58
N GLU A 228 -14.01 5.02 6.21
CA GLU A 228 -14.62 5.57 5.00
C GLU A 228 -15.83 6.44 5.34
N ALA A 229 -16.09 7.40 4.47
CA ALA A 229 -17.31 8.20 4.54
C ALA A 229 -17.85 8.48 3.13
N LYS A 230 -19.09 8.96 3.07
CA LYS A 230 -19.69 9.52 1.86
C LYS A 230 -19.65 11.04 1.95
N LYS A 231 -19.07 11.68 0.93
CA LYS A 231 -19.04 13.13 0.76
C LYS A 231 -20.11 13.52 -0.26
N LYS A 232 -20.98 14.48 0.05
CA LYS A 232 -21.98 14.97 -0.88
C LYS A 232 -21.31 15.71 -2.03
N GLY A 233 -21.77 15.46 -3.27
CA GLY A 233 -21.37 16.21 -4.43
C GLY A 233 -21.72 17.70 -4.32
N GLU A 234 -20.98 18.55 -4.99
CA GLU A 234 -21.20 20.02 -4.98
C GLU A 234 -22.51 20.44 -5.66
N LYS A 235 -23.00 19.63 -6.57
CA LYS A 235 -24.27 19.85 -7.27
C LYS A 235 -25.33 18.86 -6.84
N LYS A 236 -26.59 19.26 -6.82
CA LYS A 236 -27.73 18.40 -6.43
C LYS A 236 -27.87 17.10 -7.24
N GLU A 237 -27.26 17.04 -8.42
CA GLU A 237 -27.29 15.90 -9.36
C GLU A 237 -26.00 15.06 -9.31
N GLU A 238 -24.96 15.48 -8.58
CA GLU A 238 -23.76 14.69 -8.41
C GLU A 238 -23.95 13.61 -7.36
N ASN A 239 -23.59 12.37 -7.73
CA ASN A 239 -23.56 11.24 -6.80
C ASN A 239 -22.57 11.51 -5.66
N SER A 240 -22.92 11.08 -4.46
CA SER A 240 -21.98 11.13 -3.34
C SER A 240 -20.75 10.26 -3.63
N LYS A 241 -19.55 10.79 -3.39
CA LYS A 241 -18.28 10.05 -3.56
C LYS A 241 -17.86 9.41 -2.24
N THR A 242 -17.27 8.23 -2.34
CA THR A 242 -16.59 7.63 -1.19
C THR A 242 -15.27 8.34 -0.95
N VAL A 243 -14.90 8.50 0.31
CA VAL A 243 -13.63 9.10 0.73
C VAL A 243 -13.02 8.27 1.84
N SER A 244 -11.70 8.17 1.82
CA SER A 244 -10.91 7.48 2.82
C SER A 244 -10.27 8.47 3.79
N LEU A 245 -10.32 8.19 5.07
CA LEU A 245 -9.76 9.01 6.15
C LEU A 245 -9.32 8.13 7.32
N ILE A 246 -8.90 8.75 8.41
CA ILE A 246 -8.60 8.05 9.65
C ILE A 246 -9.40 8.59 10.83
N LEU A 247 -9.73 7.67 11.72
CA LEU A 247 -10.24 7.95 13.08
C LEU A 247 -9.13 7.60 14.07
N TYR A 248 -8.74 8.53 14.92
CA TYR A 248 -7.62 8.31 15.84
C TYR A 248 -7.88 8.79 17.26
N SER A 249 -7.16 8.20 18.21
CA SER A 249 -7.20 8.62 19.61
C SER A 249 -5.83 8.50 20.26
N PRO A 250 -5.27 9.60 20.80
CA PRO A 250 -4.01 9.57 21.53
C PRO A 250 -4.15 9.05 22.97
N ASP A 251 -5.35 9.14 23.55
CA ASP A 251 -5.64 8.87 24.96
C ASP A 251 -6.66 7.75 25.22
N ASN A 252 -7.18 7.12 24.17
CA ASN A 252 -8.26 6.11 24.15
C ASN A 252 -9.60 6.62 24.71
N LYS A 253 -9.75 7.93 24.82
CA LYS A 253 -10.97 8.56 25.35
C LYS A 253 -11.56 9.53 24.36
N THR A 254 -10.71 10.35 23.76
CA THR A 254 -11.10 11.37 22.80
C THR A 254 -10.79 10.85 21.39
N TRP A 255 -11.82 10.80 20.56
CA TRP A 255 -11.70 10.31 19.17
C TRP A 255 -11.84 11.47 18.20
N LYS A 256 -10.97 11.51 17.21
CA LYS A 256 -10.90 12.56 16.20
C LYS A 256 -10.81 11.96 14.80
N LEU A 257 -11.45 12.62 13.83
CA LEU A 257 -11.21 12.34 12.40
C LEU A 257 -10.03 13.16 11.89
N SER A 258 -9.34 12.65 10.87
CA SER A 258 -8.35 13.44 10.12
C SER A 258 -8.99 14.70 9.56
N LYS A 259 -8.25 15.81 9.57
CA LYS A 259 -8.75 17.10 9.07
C LYS A 259 -8.80 17.11 7.56
N GLU A 260 -7.79 16.58 6.92
CA GLU A 260 -7.71 16.54 5.47
C GLU A 260 -8.23 15.20 4.93
N ILE A 261 -8.93 15.28 3.79
CA ILE A 261 -9.38 14.12 3.01
C ILE A 261 -8.51 14.05 1.77
N PRO A 262 -7.65 13.03 1.64
CA PRO A 262 -6.61 13.01 0.60
C PRO A 262 -7.17 12.89 -0.82
N ALA A 263 -8.23 12.12 -1.03
CA ALA A 263 -8.83 11.97 -2.36
C ALA A 263 -10.31 11.58 -2.32
N ASP A 264 -11.07 12.16 -3.26
CA ASP A 264 -12.45 11.75 -3.55
C ASP A 264 -12.45 10.52 -4.46
N GLY A 265 -13.39 9.58 -4.26
CA GLY A 265 -13.54 8.38 -5.07
C GLY A 265 -12.55 7.27 -4.69
N CYS A 266 -12.07 7.25 -3.44
CA CYS A 266 -11.19 6.21 -2.92
C CYS A 266 -11.81 5.53 -1.70
N SER A 267 -11.71 4.21 -1.64
CA SER A 267 -12.27 3.33 -0.60
C SER A 267 -11.26 2.30 -0.13
N ASP A 268 -11.69 1.43 0.78
CA ASP A 268 -10.92 0.30 1.32
C ASP A 268 -9.52 0.71 1.80
N PRO A 269 -9.43 1.73 2.70
CA PRO A 269 -8.15 2.20 3.21
C PRO A 269 -7.51 1.16 4.12
N SER A 270 -6.24 0.89 3.87
CA SER A 270 -5.33 0.18 4.77
C SER A 270 -4.28 1.15 5.30
N ILE A 271 -3.84 0.99 6.54
CA ILE A 271 -2.93 1.92 7.19
C ILE A 271 -1.80 1.22 7.91
N ALA A 272 -0.60 1.81 7.84
CA ALA A 272 0.57 1.38 8.58
C ALA A 272 1.37 2.60 9.07
N GLU A 273 2.18 2.43 10.12
CA GLU A 273 3.16 3.43 10.54
C GLU A 273 4.52 3.09 9.97
N TRP A 274 5.13 4.00 9.21
CA TRP A 274 6.51 3.87 8.76
C TRP A 274 7.46 4.32 9.86
N GLU A 275 8.04 3.37 10.57
CA GLU A 275 8.79 3.63 11.80
C GLU A 275 10.01 4.54 11.61
N LYS A 276 10.67 4.48 10.43
CA LYS A 276 11.85 5.31 10.13
C LYS A 276 11.57 6.80 10.27
N ASP A 277 10.42 7.24 9.74
CA ASP A 277 10.02 8.65 9.70
C ASP A 277 8.87 8.96 10.65
N LYS A 278 8.30 7.95 11.31
CA LYS A 278 7.09 8.03 12.15
C LYS A 278 5.88 8.61 11.40
N LYS A 279 5.83 8.36 10.10
CA LYS A 279 4.71 8.76 9.25
C LYS A 279 3.65 7.66 9.20
N LEU A 280 2.40 8.08 9.15
CA LEU A 280 1.32 7.20 8.73
C LEU A 280 1.31 7.08 7.21
N ILE A 281 1.15 5.87 6.70
CA ILE A 281 1.01 5.58 5.28
C ILE A 281 -0.34 4.91 5.09
N MET A 282 -1.18 5.48 4.23
CA MET A 282 -2.51 4.99 3.90
C MET A 282 -2.58 4.61 2.43
N MET A 283 -2.94 3.37 2.14
CA MET A 283 -3.21 2.86 0.81
C MET A 283 -4.72 2.76 0.59
N THR A 284 -5.20 3.19 -0.57
CA THR A 284 -6.63 3.20 -0.93
C THR A 284 -6.85 2.65 -2.33
N ALA A 285 -8.03 2.07 -2.59
CA ALA A 285 -8.47 1.66 -3.92
C ALA A 285 -9.38 2.74 -4.51
N CYS A 286 -9.06 3.28 -5.70
CA CYS A 286 -9.75 4.43 -6.25
C CYS A 286 -10.56 4.11 -7.52
N ASP A 287 -11.61 4.91 -7.77
CA ASP A 287 -12.54 4.78 -8.91
C ASP A 287 -11.84 4.91 -10.28
N ASP A 288 -10.64 5.50 -10.32
CA ASP A 288 -9.83 5.60 -11.54
C ASP A 288 -9.09 4.30 -11.89
N GLY A 289 -9.27 3.27 -11.08
CA GLY A 289 -8.67 1.96 -11.30
C GLY A 289 -7.23 1.85 -10.83
N ARG A 290 -6.79 2.74 -9.93
CA ARG A 290 -5.44 2.77 -9.36
C ARG A 290 -5.49 2.75 -7.85
N ARG A 291 -4.50 2.11 -7.24
CA ARG A 291 -4.28 2.25 -5.81
C ARG A 291 -3.43 3.49 -5.56
N ARG A 292 -3.92 4.36 -4.70
CA ARG A 292 -3.19 5.55 -4.28
C ARG A 292 -2.68 5.39 -2.86
N VAL A 293 -1.49 5.91 -2.63
CA VAL A 293 -0.82 5.87 -1.32
C VAL A 293 -0.53 7.30 -0.87
N TYR A 294 -0.87 7.58 0.36
CA TYR A 294 -0.72 8.89 0.98
C TYR A 294 0.09 8.79 2.26
N GLU A 295 0.91 9.80 2.53
CA GLU A 295 1.73 9.93 3.73
C GLU A 295 1.27 11.09 4.59
N SER A 296 1.28 10.90 5.91
CA SER A 296 1.01 11.96 6.89
C SER A 296 2.04 11.91 8.02
N GLY A 297 2.68 13.04 8.31
CA GLY A 297 3.60 13.21 9.44
C GLY A 297 2.93 13.80 10.70
N ASP A 298 1.66 14.13 10.64
CA ASP A 298 0.90 14.86 11.66
C ASP A 298 -0.42 14.18 12.03
N VAL A 299 -0.48 12.85 11.90
CA VAL A 299 -1.64 12.01 12.26
C VAL A 299 -2.92 12.44 11.49
N GLY A 300 -2.78 12.76 10.21
CA GLY A 300 -3.88 13.05 9.31
C GLY A 300 -4.34 14.50 9.29
N ASP A 301 -3.61 15.43 9.92
CA ASP A 301 -3.85 16.86 9.77
C ASP A 301 -3.56 17.31 8.34
N SER A 302 -2.55 16.69 7.70
CA SER A 302 -2.23 16.85 6.28
C SER A 302 -1.80 15.53 5.65
N TRP A 303 -2.09 15.39 4.34
CA TRP A 303 -1.73 14.21 3.55
C TRP A 303 -1.00 14.61 2.27
N THR A 304 0.03 13.87 1.91
CA THR A 304 0.76 14.03 0.65
C THR A 304 0.73 12.72 -0.12
N GLU A 305 0.38 12.76 -1.41
CA GLU A 305 0.44 11.56 -2.25
C GLU A 305 1.89 11.13 -2.47
N ALA A 306 2.21 9.85 -2.20
CA ALA A 306 3.54 9.26 -2.31
C ALA A 306 3.90 8.95 -3.77
N LEU A 307 3.94 10.01 -4.61
CA LEU A 307 4.30 9.91 -6.01
C LEU A 307 5.80 9.62 -6.18
N GLY A 308 6.10 8.71 -7.11
CA GLY A 308 7.48 8.29 -7.39
C GLY A 308 8.00 7.19 -6.45
N THR A 309 7.22 6.81 -5.44
CA THR A 309 7.51 5.68 -4.55
C THR A 309 6.39 4.66 -4.60
N LEU A 310 5.31 4.83 -3.86
CA LEU A 310 4.29 3.81 -3.65
C LEU A 310 2.95 4.08 -4.35
N SER A 311 2.62 5.36 -4.61
CA SER A 311 1.31 5.70 -5.18
C SER A 311 1.25 5.39 -6.67
N ARG A 312 0.11 4.84 -7.09
CA ARG A 312 -0.22 4.50 -8.48
C ARG A 312 0.69 3.44 -9.10
N VAL A 313 1.31 2.62 -8.26
CA VAL A 313 2.11 1.46 -8.67
C VAL A 313 1.20 0.30 -9.02
N TRP A 314 0.20 0.05 -8.20
CA TRP A 314 -0.73 -1.07 -8.38
C TRP A 314 -2.08 -0.59 -8.91
N GLY A 315 -2.63 -1.38 -9.83
CA GLY A 315 -3.99 -1.20 -10.31
C GLY A 315 -5.00 -1.94 -9.44
N ASN A 316 -6.28 -1.59 -9.61
CA ASN A 316 -7.41 -2.30 -9.03
C ASN A 316 -8.51 -2.55 -10.07
N LYS A 317 -8.10 -2.82 -11.32
CA LYS A 317 -9.00 -3.17 -12.42
C LYS A 317 -8.92 -4.66 -12.75
N GLN A 318 -10.09 -5.27 -12.88
CA GLN A 318 -10.27 -6.60 -13.45
C GLN A 318 -11.00 -6.43 -14.79
N GLY A 319 -10.26 -6.44 -15.89
CA GLY A 319 -10.79 -6.04 -17.19
C GLY A 319 -11.21 -4.57 -17.19
N GLU A 320 -12.48 -4.28 -17.49
CA GLU A 320 -13.04 -2.92 -17.45
C GLU A 320 -13.61 -2.53 -16.07
N SER A 321 -13.78 -3.50 -15.17
CA SER A 321 -14.38 -3.29 -13.86
C SER A 321 -13.34 -2.83 -12.83
N VAL A 322 -13.68 -1.79 -12.08
CA VAL A 322 -12.88 -1.35 -10.93
C VAL A 322 -13.28 -2.18 -9.72
N LYS A 323 -12.29 -2.74 -9.04
CA LYS A 323 -12.47 -3.53 -7.82
C LYS A 323 -12.00 -2.74 -6.60
N HIS A 324 -12.85 -2.70 -5.60
CA HIS A 324 -12.61 -2.04 -4.32
C HIS A 324 -12.46 -3.11 -3.25
N VAL A 325 -11.22 -3.46 -2.91
CA VAL A 325 -10.91 -4.49 -1.92
C VAL A 325 -9.80 -4.04 -0.99
N GLY A 326 -9.91 -4.38 0.28
CA GLY A 326 -8.92 -4.10 1.31
C GLY A 326 -7.63 -4.91 1.09
N SER A 327 -6.51 -4.31 1.43
CA SER A 327 -5.17 -4.91 1.29
C SER A 327 -4.59 -5.24 2.65
N GLY A 328 -3.90 -6.36 2.77
CA GLY A 328 -2.97 -6.58 3.87
C GLY A 328 -1.80 -5.61 3.69
N PHE A 329 -1.62 -4.68 4.64
CA PHE A 329 -0.57 -3.67 4.57
C PHE A 329 0.04 -3.48 5.95
N ILE A 330 1.28 -3.89 6.12
CA ILE A 330 2.00 -3.85 7.39
C ILE A 330 3.43 -3.35 7.23
N THR A 331 4.00 -2.86 8.33
CA THR A 331 5.44 -2.67 8.47
C THR A 331 6.03 -3.81 9.31
N ALA A 332 7.24 -4.23 8.97
CA ALA A 332 7.96 -5.27 9.67
C ALA A 332 9.45 -4.90 9.78
N THR A 333 10.08 -5.29 10.88
CA THR A 333 11.53 -5.24 11.04
C THR A 333 12.07 -6.66 10.99
N ILE A 334 12.68 -7.01 9.85
CA ILE A 334 13.17 -8.37 9.56
C ILE A 334 14.56 -8.57 10.18
N ASP A 335 14.75 -9.71 10.85
CA ASP A 335 16.02 -10.06 11.49
C ASP A 335 17.13 -10.34 10.48
N GLY A 336 18.38 -10.05 10.92
CA GLY A 336 19.58 -10.33 10.14
C GLY A 336 19.91 -9.32 9.06
N VAL A 337 19.12 -8.25 8.94
CA VAL A 337 19.35 -7.17 7.98
C VAL A 337 19.43 -5.84 8.71
N ASP A 338 20.58 -5.14 8.58
CA ASP A 338 20.76 -3.81 9.13
C ASP A 338 19.72 -2.87 8.48
N ASN A 339 18.97 -2.11 9.30
CA ASN A 339 17.84 -1.29 8.86
C ASN A 339 16.72 -2.07 8.14
N GLY A 340 16.45 -3.30 8.56
CA GLY A 340 15.48 -4.21 7.96
C GLY A 340 14.01 -3.81 8.08
N SER A 341 13.70 -2.52 8.37
CA SER A 341 12.30 -2.04 8.34
C SER A 341 11.81 -1.97 6.91
N VAL A 342 10.74 -2.72 6.63
CA VAL A 342 10.11 -2.85 5.32
C VAL A 342 8.60 -2.74 5.44
N MET A 343 7.95 -2.53 4.31
CA MET A 343 6.51 -2.70 4.15
C MET A 343 6.25 -3.97 3.37
N LEU A 344 5.26 -4.73 3.83
CA LEU A 344 4.73 -5.92 3.17
C LEU A 344 3.27 -5.65 2.80
N VAL A 345 2.92 -5.97 1.56
CA VAL A 345 1.60 -5.67 1.00
C VAL A 345 1.07 -6.90 0.29
N THR A 346 -0.17 -7.29 0.58
CA THR A 346 -0.89 -8.28 -0.21
C THR A 346 -1.98 -7.63 -1.03
N LEU A 347 -1.99 -7.91 -2.33
CA LEU A 347 -2.94 -7.37 -3.29
C LEU A 347 -3.32 -8.42 -4.33
N PRO A 348 -4.57 -8.42 -4.83
CA PRO A 348 -4.91 -9.18 -6.02
C PRO A 348 -4.19 -8.62 -7.26
N VAL A 349 -3.60 -9.53 -8.03
CA VAL A 349 -3.03 -9.28 -9.36
C VAL A 349 -4.00 -9.88 -10.39
N TYR A 350 -4.52 -9.03 -11.27
CA TYR A 350 -5.49 -9.44 -12.28
C TYR A 350 -4.79 -9.88 -13.55
N VAL A 351 -4.91 -11.16 -13.88
CA VAL A 351 -4.29 -11.73 -15.08
C VAL A 351 -4.98 -11.18 -16.33
N LYS A 352 -4.21 -10.64 -17.28
CA LYS A 352 -4.77 -10.19 -18.57
C LYS A 352 -5.25 -11.39 -19.38
N LYS A 353 -6.47 -11.29 -19.97
CA LYS A 353 -6.93 -12.29 -20.94
C LYS A 353 -5.92 -12.44 -22.07
N THR A 354 -5.41 -13.64 -22.27
CA THR A 354 -4.82 -14.02 -23.56
C THR A 354 -5.97 -14.36 -24.53
N GLU A 355 -5.84 -13.99 -25.81
CA GLU A 355 -6.89 -14.11 -26.83
C GLU A 355 -7.42 -15.55 -27.04
N ASP A 356 -6.83 -16.54 -26.40
CA ASP A 356 -7.09 -17.96 -26.61
C ASP A 356 -8.04 -18.62 -25.57
N VAL A 357 -8.55 -17.87 -24.58
CA VAL A 357 -9.45 -18.44 -23.55
C VAL A 357 -10.85 -17.83 -23.68
N ASP A 358 -11.71 -18.61 -24.33
CA ASP A 358 -13.13 -18.29 -24.54
C ASP A 358 -13.90 -18.49 -23.22
N GLY A 359 -14.47 -17.42 -22.67
CA GLY A 359 -15.63 -17.52 -21.77
C GLY A 359 -15.45 -17.15 -20.30
N ASP A 360 -14.27 -17.15 -19.68
CA ASP A 360 -14.11 -16.84 -18.25
C ASP A 360 -13.63 -15.42 -18.00
N ASN A 361 -14.18 -14.77 -16.95
CA ASN A 361 -13.62 -13.54 -16.41
C ASN A 361 -12.18 -13.79 -15.97
N PRO A 362 -11.25 -12.85 -16.21
CA PRO A 362 -9.88 -13.01 -15.72
C PRO A 362 -9.91 -13.16 -14.20
N LYS A 363 -9.37 -14.29 -13.72
CA LYS A 363 -9.23 -14.55 -12.28
C LYS A 363 -8.10 -13.69 -11.70
N SER A 364 -8.16 -13.41 -10.41
CA SER A 364 -7.11 -12.73 -9.67
C SER A 364 -6.31 -13.73 -8.83
N GLU A 365 -5.04 -13.44 -8.63
CA GLU A 365 -4.19 -14.14 -7.67
C GLU A 365 -3.70 -13.16 -6.62
N LEU A 366 -3.68 -13.55 -5.35
CA LEU A 366 -3.17 -12.71 -4.29
C LEU A 366 -1.65 -12.80 -4.25
N HIS A 367 -0.95 -11.68 -4.48
CA HIS A 367 0.50 -11.60 -4.42
C HIS A 367 0.99 -10.87 -3.19
N LEU A 368 2.15 -11.28 -2.67
CA LEU A 368 2.91 -10.57 -1.66
C LEU A 368 3.95 -9.67 -2.32
N TRP A 369 3.95 -8.40 -1.94
CA TRP A 369 4.91 -7.39 -2.38
C TRP A 369 5.77 -6.91 -1.24
N LEU A 370 7.05 -6.70 -1.52
CA LEU A 370 8.04 -6.14 -0.60
C LEU A 370 8.49 -4.77 -1.07
N THR A 371 8.57 -3.81 -0.14
CA THR A 371 9.17 -2.50 -0.43
C THR A 371 9.87 -1.91 0.80
N ASP A 372 10.97 -1.21 0.56
CA ASP A 372 11.66 -0.37 1.54
C ASP A 372 11.38 1.14 1.34
N ASN A 373 10.33 1.46 0.57
CA ASN A 373 9.95 2.79 0.09
C ASN A 373 10.82 3.34 -1.08
N THR A 374 11.77 2.57 -1.56
CA THR A 374 12.60 2.89 -2.74
C THR A 374 12.47 1.79 -3.79
N HIS A 375 12.63 0.55 -3.39
CA HIS A 375 12.52 -0.63 -4.23
C HIS A 375 11.17 -1.31 -4.01
N ILE A 376 10.64 -1.89 -5.06
CA ILE A 376 9.40 -2.69 -5.01
C ILE A 376 9.65 -4.00 -5.75
N VAL A 377 9.41 -5.12 -5.07
CA VAL A 377 9.60 -6.45 -5.63
C VAL A 377 8.36 -7.31 -5.36
N ASP A 378 7.88 -7.99 -6.38
CA ASP A 378 6.89 -9.05 -6.27
C ASP A 378 7.57 -10.31 -5.71
N ILE A 379 7.16 -10.73 -4.52
CA ILE A 379 7.70 -11.93 -3.87
C ILE A 379 7.04 -13.18 -4.44
N GLY A 380 5.79 -13.08 -4.87
CA GLY A 380 5.05 -14.16 -5.50
C GLY A 380 3.63 -14.32 -5.01
N SER A 381 2.95 -15.32 -5.58
CA SER A 381 1.57 -15.66 -5.25
C SER A 381 1.48 -16.26 -3.84
N VAL A 382 0.49 -15.77 -3.09
CA VAL A 382 0.13 -16.24 -1.74
C VAL A 382 -1.02 -17.24 -1.81
N SER A 383 -1.86 -17.12 -2.82
CA SER A 383 -3.03 -17.97 -3.05
C SER A 383 -2.75 -19.08 -4.05
N GLY A 384 -3.68 -20.03 -4.16
CA GLY A 384 -3.61 -21.09 -5.18
C GLY A 384 -3.86 -20.56 -6.58
N GLU A 385 -3.31 -21.24 -7.58
CA GLU A 385 -3.49 -20.90 -8.99
C GLU A 385 -4.98 -20.97 -9.39
N GLY A 386 -5.51 -19.85 -9.93
CA GLY A 386 -6.90 -19.78 -10.41
C GLY A 386 -7.95 -19.58 -9.31
N GLU A 387 -7.56 -19.25 -8.10
CA GLU A 387 -8.46 -18.76 -7.06
C GLU A 387 -8.79 -17.29 -7.37
N ASP A 388 -10.08 -16.90 -7.26
CA ASP A 388 -10.47 -15.50 -7.39
C ASP A 388 -10.48 -14.88 -5.98
N ASP A 389 -9.43 -14.14 -5.67
CA ASP A 389 -9.17 -13.66 -4.32
C ASP A 389 -9.54 -12.18 -4.19
N ALA A 390 -9.98 -11.81 -2.99
CA ALA A 390 -10.47 -10.47 -2.72
C ALA A 390 -9.66 -9.77 -1.61
N ALA A 391 -10.31 -9.36 -0.54
CA ALA A 391 -9.67 -8.63 0.55
C ALA A 391 -8.73 -9.52 1.36
N SER A 392 -7.67 -8.92 1.90
CA SER A 392 -6.65 -9.64 2.66
C SER A 392 -6.17 -8.86 3.90
N SER A 393 -5.59 -9.58 4.84
CA SER A 393 -4.91 -9.06 6.03
C SER A 393 -3.58 -9.79 6.21
N LEU A 394 -2.57 -9.08 6.68
CA LEU A 394 -1.25 -9.61 7.00
C LEU A 394 -0.93 -9.43 8.47
N LEU A 395 -0.18 -10.35 9.03
CA LEU A 395 0.41 -10.25 10.35
C LEU A 395 1.86 -10.76 10.32
N TYR A 396 2.79 -9.92 10.76
CA TYR A 396 4.16 -10.33 11.05
C TYR A 396 4.35 -10.40 12.57
N LYS A 397 4.84 -11.53 13.04
CA LYS A 397 5.06 -11.81 14.44
C LYS A 397 6.50 -12.22 14.67
N ARG A 398 7.09 -11.67 15.72
CA ARG A 398 8.41 -12.05 16.21
C ARG A 398 8.30 -12.55 17.65
N SER A 399 8.80 -13.73 17.92
CA SER A 399 8.87 -14.30 19.26
C SER A 399 10.29 -14.75 19.56
N THR A 400 10.76 -14.45 20.76
CA THR A 400 12.04 -14.95 21.25
C THR A 400 11.75 -16.20 22.06
N THR A 401 12.24 -17.35 21.61
CA THR A 401 12.15 -18.63 22.33
C THR A 401 13.56 -19.06 22.73
N GLY A 402 13.78 -19.32 24.00
CA GLY A 402 15.08 -19.80 24.46
C GLY A 402 15.24 -19.68 25.97
N THR A 403 16.12 -20.49 26.54
CA THR A 403 16.65 -20.38 27.90
C THR A 403 17.93 -19.54 27.83
N ASP A 404 18.33 -18.92 28.95
CA ASP A 404 19.37 -17.89 29.16
C ASP A 404 20.70 -17.99 28.36
N ASN A 405 20.89 -19.00 27.52
CA ASN A 405 22.13 -19.20 26.74
C ASN A 405 21.95 -19.40 25.23
N GLU A 406 20.71 -19.55 24.72
CA GLU A 406 20.43 -19.67 23.28
C GLU A 406 19.04 -19.03 23.03
N GLU A 407 19.03 -17.74 22.68
CA GLU A 407 17.83 -17.05 22.21
C GLU A 407 17.66 -17.33 20.71
N GLU A 408 16.66 -18.10 20.35
CA GLU A 408 16.26 -18.29 18.96
C GLU A 408 15.08 -17.38 18.65
N ASN A 409 15.32 -16.41 17.77
CA ASN A 409 14.27 -15.54 17.26
C ASN A 409 13.46 -16.32 16.22
N LYS A 410 12.18 -16.50 16.49
CA LYS A 410 11.24 -17.08 15.56
C LYS A 410 10.39 -15.98 14.93
N GLU A 411 10.47 -15.88 13.63
CA GLU A 411 9.65 -14.98 12.82
C GLU A 411 8.55 -15.77 12.11
N GLU A 412 7.36 -15.22 12.09
CA GLU A 412 6.19 -15.80 11.42
C GLU A 412 5.49 -14.72 10.62
N LEU A 413 5.17 -14.99 9.35
CA LEU A 413 4.32 -14.16 8.51
C LEU A 413 3.06 -14.94 8.15
N ILE A 414 1.91 -14.35 8.39
CA ILE A 414 0.60 -15.01 8.19
C ILE A 414 -0.25 -14.10 7.32
N ALA A 415 -0.88 -14.67 6.29
CA ALA A 415 -1.93 -14.02 5.52
C ALA A 415 -3.29 -14.64 5.85
N LEU A 416 -4.32 -13.79 5.83
CA LEU A 416 -5.72 -14.16 5.89
C LEU A 416 -6.41 -13.46 4.73
N TYR A 417 -7.15 -14.19 3.89
CA TYR A 417 -7.77 -13.61 2.71
C TYR A 417 -9.13 -14.23 2.39
N GLU A 418 -9.96 -13.44 1.70
CA GLU A 418 -11.22 -13.89 1.15
C GLU A 418 -10.97 -14.70 -0.11
N LYS A 419 -11.68 -15.81 -0.23
CA LYS A 419 -11.68 -16.66 -1.41
C LYS A 419 -13.10 -16.82 -1.93
N GLU A 420 -13.33 -16.49 -3.19
CA GLU A 420 -14.60 -16.84 -3.83
C GLU A 420 -14.72 -18.35 -3.98
N ALA A 421 -15.88 -18.91 -3.60
CA ALA A 421 -16.11 -20.33 -3.75
C ALA A 421 -16.43 -20.66 -5.20
N ASP A 422 -15.82 -21.71 -5.74
CA ASP A 422 -16.21 -22.30 -7.03
C ASP A 422 -17.58 -22.96 -6.89
N GLY A 423 -18.61 -22.46 -7.58
CA GLY A 423 -19.94 -23.08 -7.61
C GLY A 423 -21.09 -22.16 -8.02
N GLU A 424 -22.28 -22.74 -8.20
CA GLU A 424 -23.51 -22.04 -8.63
C GLU A 424 -24.03 -21.02 -7.58
N THR A 425 -23.56 -21.09 -6.34
CA THR A 425 -23.84 -20.13 -5.27
C THR A 425 -22.51 -19.74 -4.64
N PRO A 426 -21.87 -18.65 -5.11
CA PRO A 426 -20.63 -18.19 -4.52
C PRO A 426 -20.87 -17.75 -3.07
N SER A 427 -20.26 -18.47 -2.15
CA SER A 427 -20.25 -18.14 -0.73
C SER A 427 -18.79 -17.89 -0.35
N PRO A 428 -18.36 -16.61 -0.24
CA PRO A 428 -16.99 -16.29 0.08
C PRO A 428 -16.55 -16.94 1.38
N GLY A 429 -15.46 -17.71 1.30
CA GLY A 429 -14.77 -18.32 2.42
C GLY A 429 -13.63 -17.45 2.91
N MET A 430 -13.03 -17.87 4.01
CA MET A 430 -11.84 -17.24 4.56
C MET A 430 -10.73 -18.27 4.65
N VAL A 431 -9.55 -17.91 4.18
CA VAL A 431 -8.39 -18.81 4.14
C VAL A 431 -7.23 -18.16 4.89
N SER A 432 -6.57 -18.92 5.75
CA SER A 432 -5.29 -18.53 6.33
C SER A 432 -4.15 -19.37 5.79
N VAL A 433 -3.00 -18.76 5.63
CA VAL A 433 -1.78 -19.42 5.18
C VAL A 433 -0.56 -18.85 5.90
N SER A 434 0.39 -19.74 6.25
CA SER A 434 1.71 -19.33 6.71
C SER A 434 2.60 -19.05 5.51
N LEU A 435 3.22 -17.89 5.49
CA LEU A 435 4.08 -17.43 4.40
C LEU A 435 5.56 -17.66 4.75
N THR A 436 5.90 -18.90 5.10
CA THR A 436 7.27 -19.26 5.54
C THR A 436 8.25 -19.15 4.37
N ALA A 437 7.89 -19.66 3.21
CA ALA A 437 8.74 -19.61 2.01
C ALA A 437 8.90 -18.17 1.51
N GLU A 438 7.81 -17.40 1.51
CA GLU A 438 7.78 -15.99 1.11
C GLU A 438 8.63 -15.14 2.05
N LEU A 439 8.58 -15.40 3.36
CA LEU A 439 9.42 -14.71 4.34
C LEU A 439 10.92 -14.98 4.12
N GLU A 440 11.29 -16.20 3.77
CA GLU A 440 12.68 -16.52 3.40
C GLU A 440 13.10 -15.83 2.09
N GLU A 441 12.20 -15.72 1.10
CA GLU A 441 12.48 -14.94 -0.12
C GLU A 441 12.61 -13.45 0.18
N VAL A 442 11.77 -12.88 1.06
CA VAL A 442 11.92 -11.51 1.56
C VAL A 442 13.31 -11.28 2.14
N LYS A 443 13.79 -12.16 3.02
CA LYS A 443 15.13 -12.05 3.61
C LYS A 443 16.24 -12.10 2.54
N LYS A 444 16.09 -12.96 1.56
CA LYS A 444 17.04 -13.09 0.45
C LYS A 444 17.08 -11.82 -0.42
N VAL A 445 15.91 -11.23 -0.73
CA VAL A 445 15.82 -9.95 -1.46
C VAL A 445 16.50 -8.83 -0.67
N LEU A 446 16.21 -8.70 0.61
CA LEU A 446 16.83 -7.67 1.47
C LEU A 446 18.36 -7.81 1.55
N LYS A 447 18.85 -9.04 1.65
CA LYS A 447 20.28 -9.33 1.60
C LYS A 447 20.88 -8.90 0.26
N THR A 448 20.20 -9.18 -0.84
CA THR A 448 20.61 -8.78 -2.19
C THR A 448 20.70 -7.26 -2.30
N TRP A 449 19.69 -6.51 -1.85
CA TRP A 449 19.71 -5.04 -1.86
C TRP A 449 20.91 -4.47 -1.11
N LYS A 450 21.20 -5.00 0.08
CA LYS A 450 22.37 -4.61 0.87
C LYS A 450 23.68 -4.88 0.12
N GLU A 451 23.85 -6.07 -0.47
CA GLU A 451 25.04 -6.44 -1.24
C GLU A 451 25.22 -5.54 -2.48
N VAL A 452 24.11 -5.13 -3.12
CA VAL A 452 24.14 -4.19 -4.25
C VAL A 452 24.55 -2.78 -3.78
N ASP A 453 23.99 -2.27 -2.69
CA ASP A 453 24.38 -1.00 -2.09
C ASP A 453 25.88 -0.95 -1.77
N GLU A 454 26.39 -1.99 -1.14
CA GLU A 454 27.82 -2.11 -0.83
C GLU A 454 28.70 -2.13 -2.08
N ARG A 455 28.24 -2.76 -3.15
CA ARG A 455 28.96 -2.82 -4.44
C ARG A 455 28.88 -1.47 -5.16
N VAL A 456 27.70 -0.87 -5.27
CA VAL A 456 27.49 0.43 -5.94
C VAL A 456 28.25 1.54 -5.24
N SER A 457 28.26 1.57 -3.90
CA SER A 457 28.98 2.57 -3.13
C SER A 457 30.49 2.57 -3.38
N LYS A 458 31.04 1.43 -3.85
CA LYS A 458 32.46 1.28 -4.19
C LYS A 458 32.76 1.63 -5.65
N LEU A 459 31.73 1.88 -6.48
CA LEU A 459 31.94 2.25 -7.87
C LEU A 459 32.55 3.66 -7.94
N CYS A 460 33.56 3.78 -8.77
CA CYS A 460 34.19 5.05 -9.04
C CYS A 460 33.49 5.74 -10.21
N LEU A 461 32.98 6.94 -10.00
CA LEU A 461 32.54 7.80 -11.10
C LEU A 461 33.80 8.36 -11.79
N SER A 462 34.41 7.57 -12.68
CA SER A 462 35.61 7.94 -13.41
C SER A 462 35.45 9.21 -14.27
N SER A 463 34.23 9.64 -14.53
CA SER A 463 33.90 10.91 -15.21
C SER A 463 34.12 12.16 -14.34
N ILE A 464 34.32 12.03 -13.01
CA ILE A 464 34.67 13.13 -12.11
C ILE A 464 36.18 13.26 -11.96
N ALA A 465 36.99 12.44 -12.60
CA ALA A 465 38.41 12.66 -12.76
C ALA A 465 38.62 13.95 -13.59
N ALA A 466 38.36 15.08 -12.94
CA ALA A 466 38.67 16.40 -13.48
C ALA A 466 40.16 16.43 -13.89
N GLU A 467 40.45 17.08 -15.01
CA GLU A 467 41.79 17.31 -15.48
C GLU A 467 42.71 17.70 -14.31
N GLY A 468 43.59 16.78 -13.90
CA GLY A 468 44.63 17.05 -12.92
C GLY A 468 44.52 16.37 -11.54
N ALA A 469 43.45 15.62 -11.25
CA ALA A 469 43.38 14.83 -10.03
C ALA A 469 44.10 13.47 -10.23
N SER A 470 44.93 13.08 -9.26
CA SER A 470 45.54 11.74 -9.27
C SER A 470 44.45 10.67 -9.20
N PRO A 471 44.58 9.53 -9.88
CA PRO A 471 43.58 8.46 -9.86
C PRO A 471 43.20 7.99 -8.44
N GLU A 472 44.10 8.08 -7.49
CA GLU A 472 43.87 7.71 -6.09
C GLU A 472 42.91 8.66 -5.35
N ASN A 473 42.79 9.90 -5.78
CA ASN A 473 41.88 10.89 -5.16
C ASN A 473 40.53 11.00 -5.89
N ALA A 474 40.44 10.55 -7.13
CA ALA A 474 39.20 10.61 -7.91
C ALA A 474 38.12 9.67 -7.41
N CYS A 475 38.50 8.58 -6.71
CA CYS A 475 37.57 7.56 -6.17
C CYS A 475 37.36 7.70 -4.66
N SER A 476 37.66 8.82 -4.05
CA SER A 476 37.53 9.03 -2.60
C SER A 476 36.09 9.27 -2.14
N THR A 477 35.16 9.57 -3.04
CA THR A 477 33.74 9.81 -2.72
C THR A 477 32.92 8.60 -3.11
N ALA A 478 32.30 7.96 -2.12
CA ALA A 478 31.36 6.86 -2.36
C ALA A 478 30.19 7.33 -3.24
N MET A 479 29.74 6.48 -4.15
CA MET A 479 28.53 6.73 -4.91
C MET A 479 27.32 6.63 -3.98
N PRO A 480 26.44 7.65 -3.92
CA PRO A 480 25.26 7.58 -3.08
C PRO A 480 24.27 6.54 -3.62
N THR A 481 23.79 5.65 -2.76
CA THR A 481 22.75 4.67 -3.09
C THR A 481 21.35 5.13 -2.65
N ALA A 482 21.26 6.12 -1.77
CA ALA A 482 19.98 6.65 -1.33
C ALA A 482 19.14 7.18 -2.51
N GLY A 483 17.95 6.58 -2.71
CA GLY A 483 17.06 6.90 -3.82
C GLY A 483 17.46 6.27 -5.16
N LEU A 484 18.43 5.36 -5.18
CA LEU A 484 18.77 4.57 -6.37
C LEU A 484 17.75 3.43 -6.52
N VAL A 485 16.85 3.57 -7.48
CA VAL A 485 15.72 2.65 -7.69
C VAL A 485 16.14 1.37 -8.42
N GLY A 486 17.15 1.44 -9.28
CA GLY A 486 17.64 0.31 -10.05
C GLY A 486 19.07 0.49 -10.51
N PHE A 487 19.77 -0.61 -10.70
CA PHE A 487 21.15 -0.67 -11.17
C PHE A 487 21.35 -1.84 -12.13
N LEU A 488 21.62 -1.54 -13.39
CA LEU A 488 21.86 -2.54 -14.42
C LEU A 488 23.36 -2.61 -14.73
N SER A 489 23.93 -3.81 -14.64
CA SER A 489 25.35 -4.07 -14.89
C SER A 489 25.55 -5.09 -16.02
N SER A 490 26.44 -6.05 -15.85
CA SER A 490 26.72 -7.10 -16.84
C SER A 490 25.80 -8.33 -16.70
N ASN A 491 24.76 -8.26 -15.89
CA ASN A 491 23.82 -9.35 -15.67
C ASN A 491 22.63 -9.26 -16.63
N PHE A 492 22.58 -10.14 -17.65
CA PHE A 492 21.49 -10.17 -18.60
C PHE A 492 21.29 -11.57 -19.21
N THR A 493 20.09 -11.81 -19.72
CA THR A 493 19.70 -12.97 -20.52
C THR A 493 19.58 -12.57 -22.00
N GLU A 494 19.08 -13.46 -22.85
CA GLU A 494 18.86 -13.14 -24.28
C GLU A 494 17.81 -12.04 -24.48
N THR A 495 16.86 -11.90 -23.57
CA THR A 495 15.70 -11.00 -23.70
C THR A 495 15.61 -9.93 -22.61
N THR A 496 16.38 -10.05 -21.54
CA THR A 496 16.22 -9.20 -20.34
C THR A 496 17.58 -8.75 -19.82
N TRP A 497 17.74 -7.45 -19.61
CA TRP A 497 18.84 -6.87 -18.83
C TRP A 497 18.38 -6.73 -17.39
N MET A 498 18.98 -7.52 -16.52
CA MET A 498 18.53 -7.70 -15.15
C MET A 498 18.94 -6.51 -14.28
N ASP A 499 18.00 -6.00 -13.54
CA ASP A 499 18.25 -5.06 -12.44
C ASP A 499 18.84 -5.81 -11.25
N GLU A 500 19.91 -5.29 -10.70
CA GLU A 500 20.59 -5.89 -9.56
C GLU A 500 19.77 -5.76 -8.26
N TYR A 501 18.86 -4.74 -8.17
CA TYR A 501 17.88 -4.63 -7.10
C TYR A 501 16.59 -5.43 -7.33
N LEU A 502 16.54 -6.24 -8.41
CA LEU A 502 15.47 -7.20 -8.74
C LEU A 502 14.13 -6.58 -9.15
N GLY A 503 14.02 -5.25 -9.25
CA GLY A 503 12.73 -4.59 -9.53
C GLY A 503 12.55 -4.17 -10.99
N VAL A 504 13.46 -3.37 -11.52
CA VAL A 504 13.24 -2.59 -12.76
C VAL A 504 14.00 -3.14 -13.97
N ASN A 505 13.85 -4.42 -14.26
CA ASN A 505 14.49 -5.08 -15.40
C ASN A 505 14.15 -4.40 -16.73
N ALA A 506 15.12 -4.33 -17.68
CA ALA A 506 14.88 -3.84 -19.03
C ALA A 506 14.69 -4.97 -20.02
N THR A 507 13.81 -4.80 -20.99
CA THR A 507 13.63 -5.73 -22.10
C THR A 507 14.66 -5.43 -23.20
N LEU A 508 15.39 -6.46 -23.65
CA LEU A 508 16.33 -6.36 -24.73
C LEU A 508 15.63 -6.56 -26.10
N LYS A 509 15.86 -5.64 -27.03
CA LYS A 509 15.31 -5.64 -28.37
C LYS A 509 16.43 -5.62 -29.41
N LYS A 510 16.18 -6.21 -30.58
CA LYS A 510 17.08 -6.18 -31.74
C LYS A 510 16.28 -5.91 -33.00
N VAL A 511 16.92 -5.37 -34.02
CA VAL A 511 16.32 -5.19 -35.35
C VAL A 511 16.05 -6.56 -35.95
N THR A 512 14.80 -6.86 -36.33
CA THR A 512 14.35 -8.17 -36.82
C THR A 512 14.13 -8.24 -38.32
N GLU A 513 13.91 -7.13 -39.04
CA GLU A 513 13.62 -7.17 -40.48
C GLU A 513 14.25 -6.01 -41.27
N GLY A 514 14.81 -6.33 -42.42
CA GLY A 514 15.02 -5.44 -43.58
C GLY A 514 16.30 -4.62 -43.65
N MET A 515 17.15 -4.63 -42.64
CA MET A 515 18.48 -4.03 -42.68
C MET A 515 19.55 -5.10 -42.46
N GLU A 516 20.49 -5.12 -43.40
CA GLU A 516 21.54 -6.11 -43.57
C GLU A 516 22.27 -6.52 -42.27
N LYS A 517 22.50 -7.82 -42.14
CA LYS A 517 23.60 -8.59 -41.49
C LYS A 517 24.37 -8.04 -40.27
N ALA A 518 24.05 -6.90 -39.71
CA ALA A 518 24.87 -6.24 -38.67
C ALA A 518 24.25 -6.19 -37.26
N ALA A 519 22.96 -6.52 -37.11
CA ALA A 519 22.35 -6.58 -35.78
C ALA A 519 22.77 -7.87 -35.09
N THR A 520 23.54 -7.74 -34.03
CA THR A 520 23.93 -8.87 -33.17
C THR A 520 23.13 -8.82 -31.88
N ALA A 521 22.91 -9.98 -31.25
CA ALA A 521 22.39 -10.01 -29.90
C ALA A 521 23.31 -9.18 -28.99
N PRO A 522 22.76 -8.52 -27.94
CA PRO A 522 23.58 -7.85 -26.96
C PRO A 522 24.63 -8.77 -26.38
N THR A 523 25.85 -8.26 -26.17
CA THR A 523 26.98 -9.06 -25.70
C THR A 523 27.50 -8.52 -24.38
N LYS A 524 27.93 -9.43 -23.51
CA LYS A 524 28.46 -9.12 -22.19
C LYS A 524 29.82 -8.42 -22.29
N THR A 525 29.97 -7.36 -21.50
CA THR A 525 31.25 -6.74 -21.18
C THR A 525 31.54 -6.87 -19.68
N PRO A 526 32.74 -6.60 -19.20
CA PRO A 526 33.03 -6.67 -17.74
C PRO A 526 32.08 -5.84 -16.89
N ASP A 527 31.69 -4.64 -17.36
CA ASP A 527 30.96 -3.65 -16.58
C ASP A 527 29.57 -3.32 -17.16
N GLY A 528 29.08 -4.09 -18.13
CA GLY A 528 27.80 -3.77 -18.76
C GLY A 528 27.48 -4.61 -19.99
N VAL A 529 26.77 -4.00 -20.92
CA VAL A 529 26.26 -4.65 -22.13
C VAL A 529 26.66 -3.84 -23.38
N ARG A 530 27.18 -4.51 -24.39
CA ARG A 530 27.46 -3.93 -25.72
C ARG A 530 26.25 -4.13 -26.61
N PHE A 531 25.74 -3.05 -27.18
CA PHE A 531 24.68 -3.03 -28.18
C PHE A 531 25.23 -2.79 -29.59
N GLN A 532 24.75 -3.56 -30.55
CA GLN A 532 25.03 -3.37 -31.97
C GLN A 532 23.78 -3.71 -32.80
N GLY A 533 23.01 -2.68 -33.19
CA GLY A 533 21.69 -2.87 -33.79
C GLY A 533 20.67 -3.44 -32.80
N ALA A 534 20.89 -3.20 -31.54
CA ALA A 534 20.05 -3.63 -30.44
C ALA A 534 19.93 -2.50 -29.41
N TRP A 535 18.92 -2.57 -28.51
CA TRP A 535 18.69 -1.60 -27.46
C TRP A 535 17.96 -2.24 -26.27
N ALA A 536 17.89 -1.51 -25.16
CA ALA A 536 17.13 -1.87 -24.00
C ALA A 536 15.92 -0.94 -23.84
N GLU A 537 14.78 -1.49 -23.41
CA GLU A 537 13.53 -0.76 -23.18
C GLU A 537 12.97 -1.09 -21.80
N TRP A 538 12.43 -0.07 -21.15
CA TRP A 538 11.51 -0.19 -20.02
C TRP A 538 10.12 0.13 -20.54
N PRO A 539 9.29 -0.88 -20.87
CA PRO A 539 7.96 -0.66 -21.39
C PRO A 539 7.04 -0.23 -20.24
N VAL A 540 7.06 1.06 -19.95
CA VAL A 540 6.19 1.69 -18.96
C VAL A 540 4.76 1.65 -19.50
N GLY A 541 3.92 0.82 -18.94
CA GLY A 541 2.52 0.71 -19.28
C GLY A 541 1.68 1.91 -18.82
N GLU A 542 0.37 1.76 -18.77
CA GLU A 542 -0.49 2.75 -18.14
C GLU A 542 -0.24 2.82 -16.64
N GLN A 543 -0.25 4.02 -16.11
CA GLN A 543 -0.01 4.26 -14.69
C GLN A 543 -1.06 3.53 -13.83
N GLY A 544 -0.60 2.73 -12.87
CA GLY A 544 -1.45 1.96 -11.96
C GLY A 544 -1.85 0.57 -12.47
N GLU A 545 -1.28 0.08 -13.56
CA GLU A 545 -1.50 -1.28 -14.07
C GLU A 545 -0.30 -2.20 -13.77
N ASN A 546 -0.12 -2.59 -12.51
CA ASN A 546 0.95 -3.48 -12.04
C ASN A 546 2.34 -3.09 -12.59
N GLN A 547 2.70 -1.84 -12.45
CA GLN A 547 3.91 -1.31 -13.05
C GLN A 547 5.13 -1.69 -12.24
N LEU A 548 6.01 -2.41 -12.88
CA LEU A 548 7.37 -2.65 -12.38
C LEU A 548 8.21 -1.36 -12.36
N TYR A 549 7.80 -0.35 -13.15
CA TYR A 549 8.59 0.87 -13.36
C TYR A 549 7.98 2.07 -12.64
N HIS A 550 7.75 1.94 -11.34
CA HIS A 550 7.13 2.96 -10.48
C HIS A 550 7.88 4.30 -10.51
N PHE A 551 9.18 4.30 -10.72
CA PHE A 551 10.00 5.51 -10.86
C PHE A 551 9.50 6.45 -11.98
N ALA A 552 8.89 5.90 -13.03
CA ALA A 552 8.36 6.68 -14.15
C ALA A 552 7.03 7.41 -13.83
N ASN A 553 6.40 7.13 -12.68
CA ASN A 553 5.17 7.81 -12.27
C ASN A 553 5.41 9.26 -11.82
N TYR A 554 6.67 9.64 -11.61
CA TYR A 554 7.06 10.98 -11.16
C TYR A 554 8.43 11.38 -11.75
N ASN A 555 9.09 12.37 -11.17
CA ASN A 555 10.40 12.82 -11.62
C ASN A 555 11.48 11.77 -11.32
N PHE A 556 12.27 11.42 -12.32
CA PHE A 556 13.38 10.50 -12.17
C PHE A 556 14.62 10.99 -12.92
N THR A 557 15.77 10.42 -12.58
CA THR A 557 17.04 10.66 -13.25
C THR A 557 17.58 9.33 -13.76
N LEU A 558 17.91 9.28 -15.05
CA LEU A 558 18.62 8.15 -15.65
C LEU A 558 20.10 8.51 -15.83
N VAL A 559 20.97 7.68 -15.29
CA VAL A 559 22.42 7.83 -15.41
C VAL A 559 23.00 6.63 -16.15
N ALA A 560 23.83 6.86 -17.14
CA ALA A 560 24.54 5.80 -17.85
C ALA A 560 25.99 6.19 -18.12
N THR A 561 26.89 5.21 -18.01
CA THR A 561 28.25 5.31 -18.54
C THR A 561 28.24 4.65 -19.94
N VAL A 562 28.64 5.40 -20.95
CA VAL A 562 28.58 4.97 -22.34
C VAL A 562 29.96 5.09 -22.97
N SER A 563 30.38 4.01 -23.67
CA SER A 563 31.53 4.05 -24.60
C SER A 563 31.04 3.77 -26.02
N ILE A 564 31.59 4.47 -27.00
CA ILE A 564 31.27 4.28 -28.39
C ILE A 564 32.49 3.59 -29.05
N ASP A 565 32.30 2.33 -29.43
CA ASP A 565 33.32 1.50 -30.03
C ASP A 565 33.12 1.43 -31.56
N GLY A 566 34.06 1.96 -32.33
CA GLY A 566 34.04 1.92 -33.78
C GLY A 566 33.33 3.11 -34.44
N GLU A 567 33.36 3.13 -35.77
CA GLU A 567 32.69 4.16 -36.55
C GLU A 567 31.27 3.74 -36.90
N PRO A 568 30.27 4.65 -36.76
CA PRO A 568 28.91 4.35 -37.15
C PRO A 568 28.83 4.10 -38.67
N LYS A 569 28.06 3.09 -39.06
CA LYS A 569 27.89 2.73 -40.48
C LYS A 569 26.96 3.66 -41.24
N GLU A 570 26.11 4.42 -40.52
CA GLU A 570 25.17 5.37 -41.08
C GLU A 570 25.52 6.80 -40.65
N ASN A 571 25.36 7.73 -41.58
CA ASN A 571 25.54 9.15 -41.28
C ASN A 571 24.33 9.65 -40.49
N GLY A 572 24.53 9.97 -39.23
CA GLY A 572 23.48 10.54 -38.40
C GLY A 572 23.81 10.45 -36.90
N PRO A 573 22.99 11.09 -36.06
CA PRO A 573 23.18 11.02 -34.63
C PRO A 573 22.88 9.60 -34.11
N ILE A 574 23.73 9.10 -33.23
CA ILE A 574 23.58 7.81 -32.56
C ILE A 574 22.68 8.04 -31.33
N PRO A 575 21.46 7.48 -31.26
CA PRO A 575 20.62 7.58 -30.07
C PRO A 575 21.24 6.78 -28.92
N LEU A 576 21.34 7.38 -27.76
CA LEU A 576 21.95 6.77 -26.57
C LEU A 576 20.92 6.45 -25.51
N MET A 577 20.05 7.39 -25.16
CA MET A 577 18.98 7.20 -24.18
C MET A 577 17.84 8.19 -24.44
N GLY A 578 16.64 7.85 -23.98
CA GLY A 578 15.51 8.75 -24.13
C GLY A 578 14.18 8.14 -23.71
N VAL A 579 13.13 8.92 -23.90
CA VAL A 579 11.74 8.57 -23.66
C VAL A 579 10.95 8.80 -24.94
N LYS A 580 10.21 7.80 -25.37
CA LYS A 580 9.32 7.89 -26.55
C LYS A 580 7.90 7.48 -26.19
N MET A 581 6.94 8.01 -26.91
CA MET A 581 5.55 7.56 -26.83
C MET A 581 5.36 6.23 -27.54
N ASN A 582 4.49 5.38 -27.01
CA ASN A 582 4.23 4.05 -27.56
C ASN A 582 3.18 4.06 -28.69
N GLU A 583 2.41 5.13 -28.81
CA GLU A 583 1.36 5.25 -29.82
C GLU A 583 1.93 5.55 -31.21
N GLY A 584 2.06 4.50 -32.04
CA GLY A 584 2.17 4.53 -33.52
C GLY A 584 3.03 5.59 -34.21
N THR A 585 3.39 6.66 -33.55
CA THR A 585 4.06 7.84 -34.10
C THR A 585 5.57 7.88 -33.84
N ASN A 586 6.14 6.96 -33.04
CA ASN A 586 7.54 7.00 -32.61
C ASN A 586 8.01 8.38 -32.09
N THR A 587 7.10 9.15 -31.52
CA THR A 587 7.40 10.51 -31.06
C THR A 587 8.35 10.45 -29.87
N VAL A 588 9.56 10.98 -30.05
CA VAL A 588 10.55 11.13 -28.99
C VAL A 588 10.18 12.32 -28.13
N LEU A 589 9.91 12.07 -26.84
CA LEU A 589 9.61 13.14 -25.86
C LEU A 589 10.90 13.80 -25.36
N LEU A 590 11.90 12.98 -25.08
CA LEU A 590 13.23 13.38 -24.67
C LEU A 590 14.22 12.37 -25.25
N GLY A 591 15.30 12.85 -25.89
CA GLY A 591 16.32 11.98 -26.46
C GLY A 591 17.71 12.60 -26.35
N LEU A 592 18.67 11.83 -25.89
CA LEU A 592 20.09 12.17 -25.94
C LEU A 592 20.74 11.33 -27.03
N SER A 593 21.40 11.98 -27.97
CA SER A 593 22.15 11.36 -29.06
C SER A 593 23.53 12.00 -29.20
N TYR A 594 24.43 11.27 -29.85
CA TYR A 594 25.77 11.75 -30.21
C TYR A 594 25.90 11.81 -31.72
N ASN A 595 26.27 12.98 -32.24
CA ASN A 595 26.57 13.16 -33.64
C ASN A 595 28.07 12.94 -33.88
N ASP A 596 28.42 11.79 -34.46
CA ASP A 596 29.83 11.43 -34.69
C ASP A 596 30.51 12.31 -35.73
N ASN A 597 29.78 12.81 -36.73
CA ASN A 597 30.33 13.68 -37.75
C ASN A 597 30.73 15.05 -37.20
N GLU A 598 29.91 15.58 -36.32
CA GLU A 598 30.11 16.90 -35.70
C GLU A 598 30.83 16.83 -34.34
N LYS A 599 31.02 15.60 -33.82
CA LYS A 599 31.57 15.34 -32.47
C LYS A 599 30.81 16.09 -31.35
N LYS A 600 29.48 16.13 -31.48
CA LYS A 600 28.60 16.91 -30.57
C LYS A 600 27.48 16.07 -29.98
N TRP A 601 27.10 16.40 -28.77
CA TRP A 601 25.90 15.89 -28.14
C TRP A 601 24.68 16.67 -28.63
N GLN A 602 23.60 15.96 -28.90
CA GLN A 602 22.31 16.51 -29.30
C GLN A 602 21.22 16.08 -28.32
N LEU A 603 20.50 17.07 -27.80
CA LEU A 603 19.33 16.86 -26.97
C LEU A 603 18.07 17.14 -27.80
N LEU A 604 17.20 16.13 -27.94
CA LEU A 604 15.88 16.26 -28.55
C LEU A 604 14.86 16.48 -27.42
N CYS A 605 14.02 17.51 -27.55
CA CYS A 605 12.93 17.79 -26.63
C CYS A 605 11.62 17.90 -27.44
N GLY A 606 10.53 17.39 -26.90
CA GLY A 606 9.18 17.26 -27.42
C GLY A 606 8.85 17.97 -28.75
N GLY A 607 8.60 17.21 -29.80
CA GLY A 607 8.18 17.75 -31.09
C GLY A 607 9.27 18.19 -32.08
N GLY A 608 10.56 17.80 -31.86
CA GLY A 608 11.59 17.92 -32.89
C GLY A 608 12.54 19.11 -32.75
N THR A 609 12.52 19.85 -31.65
CA THR A 609 13.56 20.86 -31.38
C THR A 609 14.81 20.21 -30.85
N SER A 610 15.90 20.23 -31.64
CA SER A 610 17.21 19.77 -31.19
C SER A 610 18.00 20.93 -30.59
N LYS A 611 18.62 20.70 -29.43
CA LYS A 611 19.56 21.62 -28.81
C LYS A 611 20.96 20.98 -28.77
N GLU A 612 21.92 21.61 -29.40
CA GLU A 612 23.31 21.17 -29.29
C GLU A 612 23.89 21.52 -27.92
N LEU A 613 24.61 20.57 -27.32
CA LEU A 613 25.32 20.76 -26.08
C LEU A 613 26.80 21.04 -26.38
N SER A 614 27.34 22.09 -25.77
CA SER A 614 28.68 22.63 -26.08
C SER A 614 29.84 21.85 -25.45
N SER A 615 29.63 20.68 -24.86
CA SER A 615 30.71 19.87 -24.29
C SER A 615 31.23 18.88 -25.32
N PRO A 616 32.48 19.04 -25.82
CA PRO A 616 33.09 18.08 -26.75
C PRO A 616 33.43 16.79 -26.00
N TRP A 617 32.98 15.67 -26.54
CA TRP A 617 33.45 14.37 -26.11
C TRP A 617 34.87 14.15 -26.67
N LYS A 618 35.78 13.65 -25.84
CA LYS A 618 37.10 13.22 -26.28
C LYS A 618 37.11 11.69 -26.29
N PRO A 619 37.48 11.03 -27.39
CA PRO A 619 37.71 9.58 -27.38
C PRO A 619 38.74 9.27 -26.29
N GLY A 620 38.42 8.31 -25.39
CA GLY A 620 39.33 7.82 -24.37
C GLY A 620 40.29 6.81 -24.95
#